data_07c39521d501a13154837460b0b02cde
#
_entry.id   07c39521d501a13154837460b0b02cde
#
_cell.length_a   1.000
_cell.length_b   1.000
_cell.length_c   1.000
_cell.angle_alpha   90.00
_cell.angle_beta   90.00
_cell.angle_gamma   90.00
#
_symmetry.space_group_name_H-M   'P 1'
#
loop_
_entity.id
_entity.type
_entity.pdbx_description
1 polymer ?
#
loop_
_entity_poly.entity_id
_entity_poly.type
_entity_poly.pdbx_seq_one_letter_code
_entity_poly.pdbx_strand_id
1 'polypeptide(L)'
;AENNVRSTKKKVNVSVDFIESKYSRIDMSLNLVADTIGVNASYLSNIFKKEKGCSLSKYLTQTRLEQAKKYLTEYPDKTLIEIAESIGYSDVYYFSKNFKKYYGISPSKYQEERKM
;
A
#
# COMPACT_ATOMS: atom_id res chain seq x y z
N ALA A 1 -19.14 -24.56 -0.29
CA ALA A 1 -18.89 -24.39 -1.68
C ALA A 1 -19.19 -22.97 -2.12
N GLU A 2 -20.36 -22.68 -2.64
CA GLU A 2 -20.69 -21.35 -3.16
C GLU A 2 -20.67 -20.27 -2.06
N ASN A 3 -21.20 -20.58 -0.89
CA ASN A 3 -21.19 -19.65 0.25
C ASN A 3 -19.77 -19.34 0.74
N ASN A 4 -18.87 -20.32 0.69
CA ASN A 4 -17.47 -20.11 1.08
C ASN A 4 -16.77 -19.20 0.09
N VAL A 5 -17.03 -19.35 -1.21
CA VAL A 5 -16.45 -18.49 -2.25
C VAL A 5 -16.92 -17.06 -2.08
N ARG A 6 -18.19 -16.82 -1.83
CA ARG A 6 -18.73 -15.49 -1.59
C ARG A 6 -18.15 -14.88 -0.33
N SER A 7 -18.02 -15.68 0.74
CA SER A 7 -17.46 -15.22 2.00
C SER A 7 -15.99 -14.79 1.86
N THR A 8 -15.19 -15.58 1.12
CA THR A 8 -13.78 -15.24 0.90
C THR A 8 -13.63 -13.98 0.07
N LYS A 9 -14.41 -13.84 -1.02
CA LYS A 9 -14.40 -12.63 -1.85
C LYS A 9 -14.80 -11.39 -1.05
N LYS A 10 -15.83 -11.51 -0.22
CA LYS A 10 -16.29 -10.41 0.64
C LYS A 10 -15.20 -9.98 1.60
N LYS A 11 -14.54 -10.93 2.25
CA LYS A 11 -13.44 -10.64 3.19
C LYS A 11 -12.27 -9.95 2.50
N VAL A 12 -11.90 -10.40 1.29
CA VAL A 12 -10.85 -9.76 0.52
C VAL A 12 -11.26 -8.36 0.11
N ASN A 13 -12.49 -8.16 -0.34
CA ASN A 13 -12.99 -6.83 -0.73
C ASN A 13 -12.99 -5.87 0.45
N VAL A 14 -13.41 -6.32 1.63
CA VAL A 14 -13.36 -5.50 2.85
C VAL A 14 -11.92 -5.14 3.20
N SER A 15 -10.99 -6.09 3.02
CA SER A 15 -9.56 -5.84 3.25
C SER A 15 -9.02 -4.78 2.29
N VAL A 16 -9.37 -4.87 1.01
CA VAL A 16 -8.97 -3.88 0.01
C VAL A 16 -9.50 -2.50 0.36
N ASP A 17 -10.76 -2.39 0.71
CA ASP A 17 -11.37 -1.11 1.11
C ASP A 17 -10.68 -0.52 2.34
N PHE A 18 -10.37 -1.36 3.31
CA PHE A 18 -9.64 -0.92 4.51
C PHE A 18 -8.25 -0.40 4.16
N ILE A 19 -7.51 -1.13 3.32
CA ILE A 19 -6.18 -0.71 2.88
C ILE A 19 -6.25 0.60 2.11
N GLU A 20 -7.18 0.73 1.16
CA GLU A 20 -7.28 1.93 0.34
C GLU A 20 -7.70 3.15 1.16
N SER A 21 -8.50 2.97 2.20
CA SER A 21 -8.91 4.08 3.07
C SER A 21 -7.90 4.41 4.16
N LYS A 22 -7.04 3.46 4.55
CA LYS A 22 -6.13 3.60 5.71
C LYS A 22 -4.67 3.29 5.39
N TYR A 23 -4.28 3.30 4.12
CA TYR A 23 -2.90 2.98 3.72
C TYR A 23 -1.86 3.88 4.40
N SER A 24 -2.24 5.09 4.76
CA SER A 24 -1.33 6.08 5.37
C SER A 24 -1.01 5.80 6.84
N ARG A 25 -1.68 4.84 7.47
CA ARG A 25 -1.34 4.44 8.83
C ARG A 25 0.01 3.73 8.85
N ILE A 26 0.91 4.19 9.72
CA ILE A 26 2.25 3.59 9.86
C ILE A 26 2.14 2.13 10.30
N ASP A 27 1.15 1.82 11.15
CA ASP A 27 0.93 0.47 11.68
C ASP A 27 0.15 -0.45 10.75
N MET A 28 -0.14 -0.03 9.51
CA MET A 28 -0.87 -0.87 8.56
C MET A 28 -0.07 -2.13 8.26
N SER A 29 -0.70 -3.29 8.39
CA SER A 29 -0.07 -4.60 8.21
C SER A 29 -1.15 -5.65 7.97
N LEU A 30 -0.70 -6.83 7.53
CA LEU A 30 -1.58 -8.01 7.41
C LEU A 30 -2.27 -8.30 8.76
N ASN A 31 -1.50 -8.25 9.86
CA ASN A 31 -2.05 -8.55 11.20
C ASN A 31 -3.14 -7.54 11.59
N LEU A 32 -2.90 -6.25 11.33
CA LEU A 32 -3.90 -5.22 11.65
C LEU A 32 -5.18 -5.43 10.85
N VAL A 33 -5.06 -5.72 9.56
CA VAL A 33 -6.23 -5.95 8.70
C VAL A 33 -6.99 -7.19 9.18
N ALA A 34 -6.27 -8.29 9.44
CA ALA A 34 -6.88 -9.53 9.91
C ALA A 34 -7.62 -9.33 11.25
N ASP A 35 -6.98 -8.63 12.18
CA ASP A 35 -7.60 -8.32 13.48
C ASP A 35 -8.85 -7.47 13.30
N THR A 36 -8.79 -6.48 12.43
CA THR A 36 -9.90 -5.55 12.19
C THR A 36 -11.12 -6.26 11.63
N ILE A 37 -10.91 -7.20 10.70
CA ILE A 37 -12.04 -7.92 10.07
C ILE A 37 -12.37 -9.22 10.81
N GLY A 38 -11.62 -9.57 11.88
CA GLY A 38 -11.93 -10.69 12.73
C GLY A 38 -11.56 -12.07 12.18
N VAL A 39 -10.46 -12.15 11.45
CA VAL A 39 -9.98 -13.43 10.89
C VAL A 39 -8.53 -13.69 11.25
N ASN A 40 -8.09 -14.93 11.05
CA ASN A 40 -6.70 -15.33 11.24
C ASN A 40 -5.84 -14.73 10.12
N ALA A 41 -4.65 -14.23 10.47
CA ALA A 41 -3.75 -13.59 9.51
C ALA A 41 -3.30 -14.54 8.40
N SER A 42 -2.96 -15.79 8.76
CA SER A 42 -2.55 -16.78 7.75
C SER A 42 -3.68 -17.09 6.76
N TYR A 43 -4.89 -17.20 7.27
CA TYR A 43 -6.06 -17.41 6.43
C TYR A 43 -6.27 -16.22 5.47
N LEU A 44 -6.22 -15.00 6.01
CA LEU A 44 -6.37 -13.79 5.19
C LEU A 44 -5.28 -13.71 4.12
N SER A 45 -4.04 -14.00 4.50
CA SER A 45 -2.91 -14.01 3.56
C SER A 45 -3.20 -14.92 2.37
N ASN A 46 -3.67 -16.12 2.64
CA ASN A 46 -3.96 -17.11 1.60
C ASN A 46 -5.09 -16.68 0.68
N ILE A 47 -6.24 -16.25 1.23
CA ILE A 47 -7.38 -15.86 0.41
C ILE A 47 -7.10 -14.57 -0.37
N PHE A 48 -6.35 -13.63 0.22
CA PHE A 48 -5.99 -12.37 -0.44
C PHE A 48 -5.13 -12.64 -1.67
N LYS A 49 -4.06 -13.45 -1.50
CA LYS A 49 -3.16 -13.78 -2.61
C LYS A 49 -3.90 -14.51 -3.72
N LYS A 50 -4.79 -15.42 -3.36
CA LYS A 50 -5.59 -16.17 -4.34
C LYS A 50 -6.51 -15.26 -5.15
N GLU A 51 -7.19 -14.32 -4.48
CA GLU A 51 -8.14 -13.42 -5.14
C GLU A 51 -7.45 -12.30 -5.92
N LYS A 52 -6.37 -11.74 -5.38
CA LYS A 52 -5.71 -10.55 -5.95
C LYS A 52 -4.47 -10.86 -6.78
N GLY A 53 -3.94 -12.09 -6.71
CA GLY A 53 -2.74 -12.46 -7.44
C GLY A 53 -1.44 -11.94 -6.83
N CYS A 54 -1.51 -11.23 -5.70
CA CYS A 54 -0.34 -10.75 -4.98
C CYS A 54 -0.64 -10.74 -3.48
N SER A 55 0.41 -10.68 -2.67
CA SER A 55 0.25 -10.63 -1.22
C SER A 55 -0.40 -9.31 -0.79
N LEU A 56 -1.03 -9.32 0.38
CA LEU A 56 -1.59 -8.10 0.97
C LEU A 56 -0.51 -7.05 1.18
N SER A 57 0.67 -7.46 1.63
CA SER A 57 1.80 -6.54 1.85
C SER A 57 2.23 -5.88 0.54
N LYS A 58 2.27 -6.63 -0.55
CA LYS A 58 2.59 -6.08 -1.87
C LYS A 58 1.53 -5.11 -2.33
N TYR A 59 0.26 -5.44 -2.12
CA TYR A 59 -0.86 -4.57 -2.46
C TYR A 59 -0.77 -3.24 -1.70
N LEU A 60 -0.47 -3.30 -0.39
CA LEU A 60 -0.27 -2.11 0.43
C LEU A 60 0.88 -1.25 -0.11
N THR A 61 2.01 -1.88 -0.41
CA THR A 61 3.17 -1.18 -0.97
C THR A 61 2.82 -0.48 -2.28
N GLN A 62 2.13 -1.17 -3.18
CA GLN A 62 1.69 -0.59 -4.44
C GLN A 62 0.77 0.61 -4.22
N THR A 63 -0.20 0.48 -3.31
CA THR A 63 -1.13 1.56 -2.99
C THR A 63 -0.38 2.80 -2.48
N ARG A 64 0.56 2.60 -1.55
CA ARG A 64 1.37 3.69 -1.00
C ARG A 64 2.21 4.37 -2.07
N LEU A 65 2.89 3.57 -2.90
CA LEU A 65 3.78 4.12 -3.94
C LEU A 65 3.03 4.83 -5.05
N GLU A 66 1.83 4.37 -5.40
CA GLU A 66 0.98 5.06 -6.36
C GLU A 66 0.54 6.42 -5.82
N GLN A 67 0.20 6.49 -4.53
CA GLN A 67 -0.13 7.77 -3.90
C GLN A 67 1.09 8.69 -3.82
N ALA A 68 2.27 8.13 -3.55
CA ALA A 68 3.51 8.91 -3.55
C ALA A 68 3.76 9.55 -4.91
N LYS A 69 3.61 8.78 -5.98
CA LYS A 69 3.78 9.26 -7.34
C LYS A 69 2.84 10.42 -7.64
N LYS A 70 1.60 10.30 -7.21
CA LYS A 70 0.59 11.34 -7.35
C LYS A 70 0.97 12.60 -6.59
N TYR A 71 1.42 12.46 -5.33
CA TYR A 71 1.83 13.60 -4.51
C TYR A 71 3.09 14.27 -5.05
N LEU A 72 4.04 13.50 -5.57
CA LEU A 72 5.25 14.05 -6.19
C LEU A 72 4.91 14.91 -7.43
N THR A 73 3.84 14.56 -8.13
CA THR A 73 3.37 15.32 -9.29
C THR A 73 2.57 16.56 -8.85
N GLU A 74 1.64 16.39 -7.91
CA GLU A 74 0.73 17.45 -7.49
C GLU A 74 1.35 18.46 -6.53
N TYR A 75 2.34 18.04 -5.75
CA TYR A 75 2.98 18.88 -4.71
C TYR A 75 4.49 18.84 -4.87
N PRO A 76 5.03 19.42 -5.95
CA PRO A 76 6.47 19.32 -6.25
C PRO A 76 7.37 20.02 -5.24
N ASP A 77 6.81 20.89 -4.40
CA ASP A 77 7.57 21.62 -3.37
C ASP A 77 7.61 20.89 -2.03
N LYS A 78 6.85 19.80 -1.86
CA LYS A 78 6.92 19.02 -0.63
C LYS A 78 8.22 18.21 -0.58
N THR A 79 8.77 18.09 0.64
CA THR A 79 9.98 17.28 0.83
C THR A 79 9.65 15.79 0.71
N LEU A 80 10.66 14.98 0.41
CA LEU A 80 10.47 13.54 0.34
C LEU A 80 10.08 12.96 1.71
N ILE A 81 10.58 13.55 2.80
CA ILE A 81 10.20 13.14 4.16
C ILE A 81 8.70 13.36 4.37
N GLU A 82 8.20 14.54 3.98
CA GLU A 82 6.76 14.85 4.11
C GLU A 82 5.92 13.88 3.30
N ILE A 83 6.33 13.58 2.08
CA ILE A 83 5.60 12.64 1.21
C ILE A 83 5.63 11.23 1.80
N ALA A 84 6.81 10.76 2.23
CA ALA A 84 6.94 9.44 2.84
C ALA A 84 6.01 9.29 4.05
N GLU A 85 6.00 10.27 4.94
CA GLU A 85 5.14 10.27 6.13
C GLU A 85 3.66 10.27 5.76
N SER A 86 3.29 11.04 4.74
CA SER A 86 1.88 11.16 4.33
C SER A 86 1.30 9.86 3.76
N ILE A 87 2.17 8.95 3.31
CA ILE A 87 1.72 7.67 2.74
C ILE A 87 1.99 6.48 3.67
N GLY A 88 2.45 6.74 4.90
CA GLY A 88 2.59 5.70 5.91
C GLY A 88 4.00 5.13 6.09
N TYR A 89 5.02 5.74 5.51
CA TYR A 89 6.41 5.35 5.73
C TYR A 89 7.03 6.19 6.84
N SER A 90 7.66 5.53 7.80
CA SER A 90 8.39 6.22 8.87
C SER A 90 9.83 6.50 8.49
N ASP A 91 10.35 5.82 7.47
CA ASP A 91 11.74 5.90 7.03
C ASP A 91 11.79 6.31 5.56
N VAL A 92 12.30 7.52 5.31
CA VAL A 92 12.38 8.06 3.95
C VAL A 92 13.34 7.27 3.06
N TYR A 93 14.39 6.67 3.65
CA TYR A 93 15.34 5.86 2.88
C TYR A 93 14.69 4.58 2.38
N TYR A 94 13.90 3.93 3.23
CA TYR A 94 13.16 2.74 2.86
C TYR A 94 12.12 3.05 1.78
N PHE A 95 11.41 4.18 1.94
CA PHE A 95 10.48 4.68 0.93
C PHE A 95 11.19 4.87 -0.42
N SER A 96 12.32 5.58 -0.42
CA SER A 96 13.06 5.88 -1.65
C SER A 96 13.53 4.61 -2.34
N LYS A 97 14.01 3.65 -1.58
CA LYS A 97 14.46 2.34 -2.09
C LYS A 97 13.31 1.59 -2.75
N ASN A 98 12.16 1.52 -2.09
CA ASN A 98 10.98 0.84 -2.63
C ASN A 98 10.43 1.54 -3.87
N PHE A 99 10.39 2.87 -3.85
CA PHE A 99 9.92 3.66 -4.99
C PHE A 99 10.79 3.40 -6.22
N LYS A 100 12.11 3.45 -6.05
CA LYS A 100 13.04 3.20 -7.15
C LYS A 100 12.92 1.76 -7.67
N LYS A 101 12.79 0.80 -6.76
CA LYS A 101 12.61 -0.61 -7.14
C LYS A 101 11.34 -0.79 -7.96
N TYR A 102 10.28 -0.09 -7.60
CA TYR A 102 8.97 -0.25 -8.23
C TYR A 102 8.87 0.49 -9.58
N TYR A 103 9.41 1.71 -9.65
CA TYR A 103 9.27 2.56 -10.84
C TYR A 103 10.55 2.74 -11.66
N GLY A 104 11.68 2.21 -11.20
CA GLY A 104 12.95 2.30 -11.91
C GLY A 104 13.65 3.65 -11.80
N ILE A 105 13.08 4.61 -11.07
CA ILE A 105 13.61 5.96 -10.90
C ILE A 105 13.42 6.37 -9.44
N SER A 106 14.37 7.10 -8.86
CA SER A 106 14.26 7.56 -7.49
C SER A 106 13.15 8.60 -7.35
N PRO A 107 12.53 8.71 -6.16
CA PRO A 107 11.51 9.75 -5.96
C PRO A 107 12.04 11.16 -6.11
N SER A 108 13.29 11.42 -5.70
CA SER A 108 13.90 12.75 -5.87
C SER A 108 14.06 13.11 -7.33
N LYS A 109 14.53 12.17 -8.15
CA LYS A 109 14.68 12.39 -9.58
C LYS A 109 13.31 12.55 -10.27
N TYR A 110 12.34 11.75 -9.86
CA TYR A 110 10.98 11.86 -10.39
C TYR A 110 10.40 13.24 -10.09
N GLN A 111 10.54 13.72 -8.84
CA GLN A 111 10.06 15.03 -8.42
C GLN A 111 10.76 16.15 -9.21
N GLU A 112 12.08 16.05 -9.37
CA GLU A 112 12.89 17.03 -10.11
C GLU A 112 12.41 17.14 -11.55
N GLU A 113 12.15 16.01 -12.21
CA GLU A 113 11.64 16.00 -13.58
C GLU A 113 10.26 16.65 -13.69
N ARG A 114 9.43 16.57 -12.65
CA ARG A 114 8.10 17.19 -12.65
C ARG A 114 8.15 18.71 -12.45
N LYS A 115 9.24 19.24 -11.90
CA LYS A 115 9.42 20.69 -11.73
C LYS A 115 9.80 21.40 -13.03
N MET A 116 10.25 20.65 -14.02
CA MET A 116 10.70 21.21 -15.29
C MET A 116 9.52 21.53 -16.25
#